data_44169e4a2faf63efa5d4be8fb312aed1
#
_entry.id   44169e4a2faf63efa5d4be8fb312aed1
#
_cell.length_a   1.000
_cell.length_b   1.000
_cell.length_c   1.000
_cell.angle_alpha   90.00
_cell.angle_beta   90.00
_cell.angle_gamma   90.00
#
_symmetry.space_group_name_H-M   'P 1'
#
loop_
_entity.id
_entity.type
_entity.pdbx_description
1 polymer ?
#
loop_
_entity_poly.entity_id
_entity_poly.type
_entity_poly.pdbx_seq_one_letter_code
_entity_poly.pdbx_strand_id
1 'polypeptide(L)'
;DYLIEKKKNKISFNTNLNVKNTKFIIDNINYEKRDDSQMYLQINGEIKNNKNLNINNLIINEENNNIKIKNLFFNDSNQIIKIDQANFNYLDTENKKNNYNIKKVGGQNYLIDGTSFNANSLISNLLDADDKKENNLFENNVSLDLNFDEVYFYKIYSVKDLKGKINIINNKVEEADILAFYN
;
A
#
# COMPACT_ATOMS: atom_id res chain seq x y z
N ASP A 1 19.95 13.99 1.77
CA ASP A 1 21.13 13.21 1.30
C ASP A 1 20.68 12.12 0.35
N TYR A 2 21.47 11.85 -0.67
CA TYR A 2 21.23 10.75 -1.58
C TYR A 2 22.56 10.12 -2.02
N LEU A 3 22.53 8.80 -2.28
CA LEU A 3 23.63 8.04 -2.85
C LEU A 3 23.06 7.20 -4.00
N ILE A 4 23.69 7.30 -5.17
CA ILE A 4 23.35 6.49 -6.34
C ILE A 4 24.63 5.81 -6.84
N GLU A 5 24.60 4.49 -6.95
CA GLU A 5 25.69 3.68 -7.50
C GLU A 5 25.21 2.91 -8.72
N LYS A 6 25.98 2.97 -9.81
CA LYS A 6 25.70 2.22 -11.03
C LYS A 6 26.78 1.17 -11.27
N LYS A 7 26.39 -0.11 -11.39
CA LYS A 7 27.24 -1.25 -11.70
C LYS A 7 26.61 -2.10 -12.81
N LYS A 8 27.23 -2.13 -14.00
CA LYS A 8 26.71 -2.89 -15.17
C LYS A 8 25.18 -2.69 -15.35
N ASN A 9 24.39 -3.72 -15.00
CA ASN A 9 22.94 -3.77 -15.19
C ASN A 9 22.14 -3.43 -13.92
N LYS A 10 22.78 -2.82 -12.92
CA LYS A 10 22.18 -2.51 -11.63
C LYS A 10 22.44 -1.05 -11.27
N ILE A 11 21.39 -0.37 -10.85
CA ILE A 11 21.45 0.95 -10.19
C ILE A 11 20.94 0.76 -8.78
N SER A 12 21.78 1.04 -7.78
CA SER A 12 21.37 1.07 -6.38
C SER A 12 21.18 2.51 -5.93
N PHE A 13 20.19 2.76 -5.11
CA PHE A 13 19.93 4.08 -4.56
C PHE A 13 19.63 4.02 -3.05
N ASN A 14 20.05 5.05 -2.35
CA ASN A 14 19.70 5.30 -0.96
C ASN A 14 19.48 6.80 -0.79
N THR A 15 18.30 7.18 -0.30
CA THR A 15 17.88 8.56 -0.24
C THR A 15 17.19 8.84 1.08
N ASN A 16 17.60 9.95 1.73
CA ASN A 16 16.94 10.50 2.91
C ASN A 16 16.53 11.94 2.60
N LEU A 17 15.25 12.20 2.58
CA LEU A 17 14.67 13.50 2.27
C LEU A 17 13.92 14.06 3.47
N ASN A 18 14.07 15.35 3.68
CA ASN A 18 13.23 16.13 4.56
C ASN A 18 12.30 16.98 3.68
N VAL A 19 11.02 16.68 3.70
CA VAL A 19 10.02 17.28 2.83
C VAL A 19 9.09 18.15 3.67
N LYS A 20 9.23 19.47 3.57
CA LYS A 20 8.40 20.41 4.33
C LYS A 20 7.34 21.06 3.45
N ASN A 21 7.76 21.74 2.40
CA ASN A 21 6.89 22.60 1.59
C ASN A 21 6.49 21.95 0.25
N THR A 22 6.53 20.63 0.17
CA THR A 22 6.21 19.89 -1.05
C THR A 22 5.00 19.02 -0.80
N LYS A 23 4.05 19.05 -1.71
CA LYS A 23 2.93 18.13 -1.71
C LYS A 23 3.43 16.71 -1.97
N PHE A 24 2.96 15.75 -1.18
CA PHE A 24 3.29 14.34 -1.32
C PHE A 24 2.02 13.49 -1.13
N ILE A 25 1.68 12.70 -2.13
CA ILE A 25 0.44 11.91 -2.17
C ILE A 25 0.78 10.46 -2.51
N ILE A 26 0.07 9.53 -1.90
CA ILE A 26 0.02 8.12 -2.28
C ILE A 26 -1.45 7.76 -2.50
N ASP A 27 -1.91 7.88 -3.75
CA ASP A 27 -3.33 7.74 -4.12
C ASP A 27 -3.92 6.39 -3.72
N ASN A 28 -3.17 5.29 -3.90
CA ASN A 28 -3.64 3.93 -3.63
C ASN A 28 -4.04 3.67 -2.17
N ILE A 29 -3.56 4.50 -1.24
CA ILE A 29 -3.89 4.41 0.18
C ILE A 29 -4.54 5.69 0.71
N ASN A 30 -4.91 6.62 -0.18
CA ASN A 30 -5.53 7.89 0.17
C ASN A 30 -4.73 8.72 1.21
N TYR A 31 -3.39 8.60 1.15
CA TYR A 31 -2.49 9.36 2.01
C TYR A 31 -2.04 10.64 1.32
N GLU A 32 -2.18 11.76 2.02
CA GLU A 32 -1.64 13.05 1.62
C GLU A 32 -0.91 13.69 2.79
N LYS A 33 0.33 14.13 2.55
CA LYS A 33 1.11 14.90 3.51
C LYS A 33 0.40 16.23 3.80
N ARG A 34 0.29 16.61 5.06
CA ARG A 34 -0.27 17.90 5.46
C ARG A 34 0.65 19.04 5.03
N ASP A 35 0.07 20.16 4.57
CA ASP A 35 0.82 21.27 3.97
C ASP A 35 1.94 21.79 4.86
N ASP A 36 1.69 22.02 6.14
CA ASP A 36 2.65 22.62 7.08
C ASP A 36 3.47 21.58 7.87
N SER A 37 3.24 20.28 7.65
CA SER A 37 3.96 19.23 8.37
C SER A 37 5.34 18.99 7.79
N GLN A 38 6.23 18.52 8.66
CA GLN A 38 7.54 18.03 8.27
C GLN A 38 7.48 16.51 8.08
N MET A 39 7.82 16.06 6.89
CA MET A 39 7.89 14.64 6.57
C MET A 39 9.33 14.21 6.32
N TYR A 40 9.73 13.10 6.91
CA TYR A 40 10.98 12.41 6.63
C TYR A 40 10.69 11.19 5.76
N LEU A 41 11.30 11.17 4.58
CA LEU A 41 11.24 10.06 3.65
C LEU A 41 12.60 9.39 3.55
N GLN A 42 12.67 8.12 3.88
CA GLN A 42 13.82 7.28 3.63
C GLN A 42 13.44 6.19 2.64
N ILE A 43 14.20 6.08 1.56
CA ILE A 43 13.99 5.05 0.54
C ILE A 43 15.33 4.48 0.09
N ASN A 44 15.46 3.17 0.07
CA ASN A 44 16.60 2.50 -0.54
C ASN A 44 16.13 1.31 -1.37
N GLY A 45 16.88 1.04 -2.42
CA GLY A 45 16.50 -0.01 -3.36
C GLY A 45 17.45 -0.14 -4.53
N GLU A 46 16.98 -0.83 -5.54
CA GLU A 46 17.74 -1.09 -6.76
C GLU A 46 16.84 -1.23 -7.98
N ILE A 47 17.37 -0.84 -9.13
CA ILE A 47 16.79 -1.10 -10.44
C ILE A 47 17.70 -2.09 -11.15
N LYS A 48 17.18 -3.24 -11.58
CA LYS A 48 17.90 -4.26 -12.33
C LYS A 48 17.48 -4.26 -13.80
N ASN A 49 18.47 -4.35 -14.68
CA ASN A 49 18.28 -4.41 -16.13
C ASN A 49 17.44 -3.24 -16.69
N ASN A 50 17.47 -2.09 -16.02
CA ASN A 50 16.65 -0.90 -16.29
C ASN A 50 15.13 -1.16 -16.35
N LYS A 51 14.64 -2.21 -15.68
CA LYS A 51 13.24 -2.64 -15.75
C LYS A 51 12.63 -2.89 -14.37
N ASN A 52 13.18 -3.82 -13.62
CA ASN A 52 12.58 -4.23 -12.34
C ASN A 52 13.06 -3.33 -11.22
N LEU A 53 12.12 -2.66 -10.56
CA LEU A 53 12.37 -1.85 -9.37
C LEU A 53 12.15 -2.69 -8.11
N ASN A 54 13.17 -2.74 -7.27
CA ASN A 54 13.08 -3.30 -5.93
C ASN A 54 13.32 -2.20 -4.89
N ILE A 55 12.33 -1.92 -4.07
CA ILE A 55 12.45 -1.06 -2.91
C ILE A 55 12.67 -1.96 -1.69
N ASN A 56 13.91 -1.99 -1.18
CA ASN A 56 14.25 -2.80 -0.01
C ASN A 56 13.58 -2.26 1.25
N ASN A 57 13.63 -0.92 1.43
CA ASN A 57 12.91 -0.23 2.50
C ASN A 57 12.37 1.11 2.00
N LEU A 58 11.13 1.38 2.37
CA LEU A 58 10.50 2.69 2.32
C LEU A 58 10.00 3.03 3.73
N ILE A 59 10.40 4.19 4.25
CA ILE A 59 9.95 4.70 5.53
C ILE A 59 9.47 6.13 5.33
N ILE A 60 8.25 6.40 5.72
CA ILE A 60 7.64 7.72 5.76
C ILE A 60 7.28 8.01 7.21
N ASN A 61 7.79 9.11 7.75
CA ASN A 61 7.43 9.62 9.06
C ASN A 61 6.97 11.07 8.91
N GLU A 62 5.74 11.34 9.30
CA GLU A 62 5.13 12.66 9.33
C GLU A 62 4.33 12.81 10.62
N GLU A 63 4.84 13.54 11.60
CA GLU A 63 4.20 13.67 12.92
C GLU A 63 3.83 12.30 13.52
N ASN A 64 2.51 12.00 13.62
CA ASN A 64 1.97 10.74 14.10
C ASN A 64 1.72 9.71 12.99
N ASN A 65 1.97 10.09 11.73
CA ASN A 65 1.84 9.18 10.58
C ASN A 65 3.14 8.44 10.35
N ASN A 66 3.04 7.14 10.20
CA ASN A 66 4.19 6.28 9.94
C ASN A 66 3.81 5.18 8.93
N ILE A 67 4.55 5.12 7.83
CA ILE A 67 4.41 4.06 6.83
C ILE A 67 5.77 3.41 6.64
N LYS A 68 5.81 2.08 6.73
CA LYS A 68 7.02 1.28 6.53
C LYS A 68 6.72 0.14 5.59
N ILE A 69 7.50 0.01 4.52
CA ILE A 69 7.37 -1.07 3.56
C ILE A 69 8.75 -1.72 3.38
N LYS A 70 8.78 -3.06 3.40
CA LYS A 70 9.98 -3.86 3.17
C LYS A 70 9.80 -4.75 1.96
N ASN A 71 10.82 -4.76 1.11
CA ASN A 71 10.92 -5.62 -0.06
C ASN A 71 9.68 -5.53 -0.96
N LEU A 72 9.44 -4.33 -1.48
CA LEU A 72 8.41 -4.07 -2.48
C LEU A 72 9.04 -4.17 -3.89
N PHE A 73 8.54 -5.08 -4.69
CA PHE A 73 9.03 -5.37 -6.02
C PHE A 73 8.01 -4.99 -7.08
N PHE A 74 8.48 -4.29 -8.11
CA PHE A 74 7.68 -3.94 -9.29
C PHE A 74 8.28 -4.56 -10.55
N ASN A 75 7.43 -4.90 -11.52
CA ASN A 75 7.83 -5.22 -12.87
C ASN A 75 8.05 -3.95 -13.72
N ASP A 76 8.35 -4.12 -15.01
CA ASP A 76 8.56 -3.03 -15.96
C ASP A 76 7.29 -2.23 -16.32
N SER A 77 6.12 -2.75 -15.99
CA SER A 77 4.81 -2.08 -16.13
C SER A 77 4.34 -1.40 -14.85
N ASN A 78 5.22 -1.26 -13.84
CA ASN A 78 4.93 -0.72 -12.50
C ASN A 78 3.86 -1.49 -11.69
N GLN A 79 3.63 -2.76 -12.03
CA GLN A 79 2.75 -3.64 -11.26
C GLN A 79 3.51 -4.26 -10.10
N ILE A 80 2.85 -4.44 -8.96
CA ILE A 80 3.41 -5.07 -7.78
C ILE A 80 3.56 -6.58 -8.03
N ILE A 81 4.80 -7.06 -8.00
CA ILE A 81 5.12 -8.49 -8.04
C ILE A 81 4.95 -9.10 -6.66
N LYS A 82 5.44 -8.39 -5.62
CA LYS A 82 5.30 -8.82 -4.23
C LYS A 82 5.61 -7.69 -3.24
N ILE A 83 5.08 -7.84 -2.05
CA ILE A 83 5.47 -7.10 -0.83
C ILE A 83 5.79 -8.15 0.23
N ASP A 84 6.95 -8.08 0.91
CA ASP A 84 7.21 -9.02 2.00
C ASP A 84 6.50 -8.58 3.29
N GLN A 85 6.57 -7.27 3.59
CA GLN A 85 5.92 -6.70 4.77
C GLN A 85 5.64 -5.21 4.57
N ALA A 86 4.48 -4.75 5.06
CA ALA A 86 4.21 -3.32 5.21
C ALA A 86 3.47 -3.04 6.52
N ASN A 87 3.73 -1.86 7.09
CA ASN A 87 3.06 -1.35 8.29
C ASN A 87 2.55 0.05 7.98
N PHE A 88 1.29 0.28 8.25
CA PHE A 88 0.61 1.54 8.01
C PHE A 88 0.00 2.06 9.31
N ASN A 89 0.31 3.30 9.65
CA ASN A 89 -0.29 4.01 10.77
C ASN A 89 -0.39 5.48 10.38
N TYR A 90 -1.54 5.90 9.83
CA TYR A 90 -1.72 7.26 9.31
C TYR A 90 -3.19 7.70 9.37
N LEU A 91 -3.42 9.00 9.28
CA LEU A 91 -4.70 9.59 8.96
C LEU A 91 -4.75 9.86 7.45
N ASP A 92 -5.82 9.43 6.80
CA ASP A 92 -6.03 9.70 5.38
C ASP A 92 -6.66 11.08 5.12
N THR A 93 -6.91 11.39 3.85
CA THR A 93 -7.54 12.66 3.43
C THR A 93 -8.98 12.85 3.94
N GLU A 94 -9.64 11.76 4.36
CA GLU A 94 -10.97 11.79 4.99
C GLU A 94 -10.88 11.87 6.53
N ASN A 95 -9.68 12.05 7.10
CA ASN A 95 -9.40 12.01 8.53
C ASN A 95 -9.77 10.67 9.20
N LYS A 96 -9.78 9.58 8.45
CA LYS A 96 -9.96 8.23 8.99
C LYS A 96 -8.61 7.65 9.38
N LYS A 97 -8.59 6.99 10.54
CA LYS A 97 -7.40 6.29 11.02
C LYS A 97 -7.21 5.00 10.25
N ASN A 98 -6.04 4.84 9.68
CA ASN A 98 -5.57 3.60 9.06
C ASN A 98 -4.43 3.04 9.90
N ASN A 99 -4.62 1.87 10.49
CA ASN A 99 -3.62 1.21 11.33
C ASN A 99 -3.65 -0.28 11.08
N TYR A 100 -2.81 -0.74 10.15
CA TYR A 100 -2.79 -2.13 9.70
C TYR A 100 -1.42 -2.57 9.20
N ASN A 101 -1.26 -3.87 9.08
CA ASN A 101 -0.07 -4.54 8.59
C ASN A 101 -0.43 -5.39 7.37
N ILE A 102 0.51 -5.52 6.46
CA ILE A 102 0.50 -6.50 5.38
C ILE A 102 1.70 -7.40 5.57
N LYS A 103 1.50 -8.71 5.52
CA LYS A 103 2.55 -9.70 5.63
C LYS A 103 2.35 -10.81 4.61
N LYS A 104 3.39 -11.10 3.82
CA LYS A 104 3.41 -12.27 2.95
C LYS A 104 3.56 -13.53 3.81
N VAL A 105 2.65 -14.49 3.67
CA VAL A 105 2.63 -15.73 4.45
C VAL A 105 3.02 -16.97 3.66
N GLY A 106 3.13 -16.85 2.34
CA GLY A 106 3.63 -17.90 1.45
C GLY A 106 3.07 -17.78 0.04
N GLY A 107 3.81 -18.17 -0.97
CA GLY A 107 3.38 -18.01 -2.37
C GLY A 107 2.94 -16.59 -2.69
N GLN A 108 1.69 -16.42 -3.11
CA GLN A 108 1.04 -15.12 -3.31
C GLN A 108 -0.08 -14.86 -2.28
N ASN A 109 0.04 -15.44 -1.08
CA ASN A 109 -0.90 -15.25 0.00
C ASN A 109 -0.39 -14.18 0.95
N TYR A 110 -1.29 -13.30 1.37
CA TYR A 110 -1.02 -12.19 2.27
C TYR A 110 -2.00 -12.20 3.44
N LEU A 111 -1.49 -11.97 4.63
CA LEU A 111 -2.28 -11.59 5.80
C LEU A 111 -2.31 -10.07 5.89
N ILE A 112 -3.50 -9.52 6.02
CA ILE A 112 -3.73 -8.10 6.26
C ILE A 112 -4.53 -7.97 7.56
N ASP A 113 -3.89 -7.48 8.60
CA ASP A 113 -4.48 -7.37 9.93
C ASP A 113 -4.29 -5.97 10.51
N GLY A 114 -5.25 -5.52 11.30
CA GLY A 114 -5.15 -4.20 11.92
C GLY A 114 -6.35 -3.78 12.74
N THR A 115 -6.18 -2.64 13.42
CA THR A 115 -7.27 -2.08 14.22
C THR A 115 -8.24 -1.25 13.39
N SER A 116 -7.77 -0.66 12.27
CA SER A 116 -8.64 0.17 11.43
C SER A 116 -8.15 0.28 9.99
N PHE A 117 -9.08 0.34 9.06
CA PHE A 117 -8.82 0.55 7.64
C PHE A 117 -9.96 1.32 6.97
N ASN A 118 -9.63 2.32 6.15
CA ASN A 118 -10.60 2.98 5.29
C ASN A 118 -10.60 2.33 3.90
N ALA A 119 -11.66 1.57 3.61
CA ALA A 119 -11.81 0.84 2.35
C ALA A 119 -12.41 1.68 1.21
N ASN A 120 -12.76 2.96 1.44
CA ASN A 120 -13.46 3.80 0.45
C ASN A 120 -12.75 3.85 -0.89
N SER A 121 -11.46 4.22 -0.89
CA SER A 121 -10.68 4.32 -2.13
C SER A 121 -10.54 2.98 -2.84
N LEU A 122 -10.36 1.90 -2.09
CA LEU A 122 -10.26 0.55 -2.66
C LEU A 122 -11.58 0.14 -3.31
N ILE A 123 -12.70 0.35 -2.64
CA ILE A 123 -14.04 0.03 -3.17
C ILE A 123 -14.34 0.87 -4.40
N SER A 124 -14.10 2.18 -4.38
CA SER A 124 -14.29 3.05 -5.54
C SER A 124 -13.46 2.58 -6.74
N ASN A 125 -12.18 2.28 -6.53
CA ASN A 125 -11.32 1.80 -7.59
C ASN A 125 -11.76 0.45 -8.18
N LEU A 126 -12.34 -0.44 -7.35
CA LEU A 126 -12.88 -1.72 -7.81
C LEU A 126 -14.20 -1.57 -8.58
N LEU A 127 -15.05 -0.61 -8.19
CA LEU A 127 -16.33 -0.35 -8.84
C LEU A 127 -16.17 0.45 -10.14
N ASP A 128 -15.21 1.36 -10.21
CA ASP A 128 -14.94 2.21 -11.36
C ASP A 128 -14.08 1.52 -12.45
N ALA A 129 -13.66 0.28 -12.22
CA ALA A 129 -12.77 -0.48 -13.11
C ALA A 129 -13.39 -0.88 -14.46
N ASP A 130 -14.70 -0.62 -14.69
CA ASP A 130 -15.37 -1.02 -15.93
C ASP A 130 -15.09 -0.10 -17.14
N ASP A 131 -14.54 1.13 -16.97
CA ASP A 131 -14.45 2.08 -18.08
C ASP A 131 -13.09 2.72 -18.39
N LYS A 132 -12.05 2.57 -17.58
CA LYS A 132 -10.76 3.24 -17.84
C LYS A 132 -9.54 2.41 -17.50
N LYS A 133 -8.80 2.04 -18.55
CA LYS A 133 -7.41 1.52 -18.53
C LYS A 133 -7.08 0.60 -17.35
N GLU A 134 -6.75 -0.63 -17.69
CA GLU A 134 -6.16 -1.66 -16.83
C GLU A 134 -5.03 -1.11 -15.94
N ASN A 135 -5.37 -0.43 -14.86
CA ASN A 135 -4.44 -0.17 -13.78
C ASN A 135 -4.34 -1.46 -12.93
N ASN A 136 -3.78 -2.48 -13.55
CA ASN A 136 -3.50 -3.73 -12.88
C ASN A 136 -2.47 -3.46 -11.76
N LEU A 137 -2.94 -3.44 -10.52
CA LEU A 137 -2.09 -3.17 -9.35
C LEU A 137 -1.08 -4.31 -9.13
N PHE A 138 -1.52 -5.56 -9.35
CA PHE A 138 -0.71 -6.76 -9.15
C PHE A 138 -0.37 -7.42 -10.48
N GLU A 139 0.87 -7.92 -10.60
CA GLU A 139 1.27 -8.77 -11.73
C GLU A 139 0.64 -10.16 -11.63
N ASN A 140 0.55 -10.69 -10.42
CA ASN A 140 0.12 -12.06 -10.15
C ASN A 140 -1.23 -12.12 -9.45
N ASN A 141 -1.89 -13.27 -9.53
CA ASN A 141 -3.05 -13.56 -8.71
C ASN A 141 -2.65 -13.57 -7.23
N VAL A 142 -3.47 -12.99 -6.37
CA VAL A 142 -3.19 -12.88 -4.94
C VAL A 142 -4.38 -13.36 -4.11
N SER A 143 -4.09 -13.94 -2.95
CA SER A 143 -5.08 -14.26 -1.93
C SER A 143 -4.81 -13.44 -0.69
N LEU A 144 -5.83 -12.79 -0.17
CA LEU A 144 -5.78 -11.89 0.98
C LEU A 144 -6.60 -12.47 2.13
N ASP A 145 -5.95 -12.78 3.23
CA ASP A 145 -6.63 -13.10 4.50
C ASP A 145 -6.75 -11.79 5.30
N LEU A 146 -7.96 -11.41 5.66
CA LEU A 146 -8.30 -10.14 6.30
C LEU A 146 -8.70 -10.34 7.75
N ASN A 147 -8.21 -9.46 8.65
CA ASN A 147 -8.62 -9.41 10.04
C ASN A 147 -8.51 -7.98 10.58
N PHE A 148 -9.67 -7.31 10.77
CA PHE A 148 -9.73 -5.92 11.22
C PHE A 148 -10.73 -5.74 12.36
N ASP A 149 -10.38 -4.90 13.35
CA ASP A 149 -11.31 -4.51 14.40
C ASP A 149 -12.39 -3.58 13.82
N GLU A 150 -12.02 -2.64 12.92
CA GLU A 150 -12.96 -1.72 12.28
C GLU A 150 -12.54 -1.41 10.84
N VAL A 151 -13.52 -1.44 9.91
CA VAL A 151 -13.34 -1.04 8.52
C VAL A 151 -14.36 0.03 8.16
N TYR A 152 -13.88 1.20 7.72
CA TYR A 152 -14.72 2.28 7.22
C TYR A 152 -15.06 2.05 5.75
N PHE A 153 -16.33 2.22 5.41
CA PHE A 153 -16.82 2.22 4.04
C PHE A 153 -17.97 3.22 3.92
N TYR A 154 -18.09 3.86 2.78
CA TYR A 154 -18.87 5.07 2.68
C TYR A 154 -18.59 6.05 3.84
N LYS A 155 -18.61 7.31 3.60
CA LYS A 155 -18.12 8.39 4.50
C LYS A 155 -18.49 8.25 5.99
N ILE A 156 -19.58 7.59 6.32
CA ILE A 156 -20.17 7.53 7.68
C ILE A 156 -20.36 6.13 8.23
N TYR A 157 -20.20 5.09 7.43
CA TYR A 157 -20.44 3.71 7.87
C TYR A 157 -19.14 3.00 8.21
N SER A 158 -19.21 2.15 9.21
CA SER A 158 -18.15 1.18 9.49
C SER A 158 -18.75 -0.18 9.85
N VAL A 159 -17.96 -1.21 9.69
CA VAL A 159 -18.21 -2.55 10.22
C VAL A 159 -17.12 -2.90 11.21
N LYS A 160 -17.46 -3.75 12.17
CA LYS A 160 -16.54 -4.23 13.19
C LYS A 160 -16.24 -5.72 13.03
N ASP A 161 -15.13 -6.12 13.63
CA ASP A 161 -14.67 -7.51 13.66
C ASP A 161 -14.68 -8.17 12.28
N LEU A 162 -14.22 -7.44 11.26
CA LEU A 162 -14.16 -7.93 9.89
C LEU A 162 -13.11 -9.04 9.79
N LYS A 163 -13.54 -10.21 9.36
CA LYS A 163 -12.68 -11.33 9.00
C LYS A 163 -13.09 -11.87 7.65
N GLY A 164 -12.12 -12.29 6.86
CA GLY A 164 -12.49 -12.88 5.58
C GLY A 164 -11.31 -13.18 4.70
N LYS A 165 -11.65 -13.71 3.53
CA LYS A 165 -10.71 -14.03 2.48
C LYS A 165 -11.17 -13.46 1.16
N ILE A 166 -10.23 -12.86 0.42
CA ILE A 166 -10.47 -12.35 -0.93
C ILE A 166 -9.46 -12.99 -1.87
N ASN A 167 -9.92 -13.56 -2.95
CA ASN A 167 -9.10 -14.05 -4.05
C ASN A 167 -9.20 -13.09 -5.23
N ILE A 168 -8.05 -12.56 -5.66
CA ILE A 168 -7.92 -11.65 -6.80
C ILE A 168 -7.22 -12.40 -7.92
N ILE A 169 -7.93 -12.57 -9.04
CA ILE A 169 -7.45 -13.24 -10.24
C ILE A 169 -7.53 -12.25 -11.40
N ASN A 170 -6.43 -12.05 -12.11
CA ASN A 170 -6.36 -11.07 -13.20
C ASN A 170 -6.84 -9.67 -12.79
N ASN A 171 -6.45 -9.24 -11.57
CA ASN A 171 -6.83 -7.98 -10.95
C ASN A 171 -8.35 -7.77 -10.75
N LYS A 172 -9.13 -8.84 -10.75
CA LYS A 172 -10.56 -8.84 -10.42
C LYS A 172 -10.80 -9.69 -9.19
N VAL A 173 -11.74 -9.26 -8.36
CA VAL A 173 -12.20 -10.07 -7.24
C VAL A 173 -12.98 -11.25 -7.82
N GLU A 174 -12.43 -12.45 -7.71
CA GLU A 174 -13.06 -13.69 -8.16
C GLU A 174 -13.93 -14.29 -7.06
N GLU A 175 -13.46 -14.21 -5.82
CA GLU A 175 -14.16 -14.74 -4.67
C GLU A 175 -13.92 -13.86 -3.46
N ALA A 176 -14.95 -13.60 -2.68
CA ALA A 176 -14.85 -12.91 -1.40
C ALA A 176 -15.77 -13.60 -0.38
N ASP A 177 -15.19 -14.11 0.69
CA ASP A 177 -15.88 -14.64 1.86
C ASP A 177 -15.55 -13.73 3.03
N ILE A 178 -16.51 -12.90 3.44
CA ILE A 178 -16.30 -11.84 4.44
C ILE A 178 -17.41 -11.92 5.48
N LEU A 179 -17.00 -11.98 6.75
CA LEU A 179 -17.86 -11.82 7.91
C LEU A 179 -17.54 -10.50 8.60
N ALA A 180 -18.54 -9.71 8.91
CA ALA A 180 -18.39 -8.47 9.68
C ALA A 180 -19.69 -8.15 10.40
N PHE A 181 -19.60 -7.33 11.46
CA PHE A 181 -20.76 -6.89 12.23
C PHE A 181 -21.01 -5.41 11.95
N TYR A 182 -22.26 -5.10 11.60
CA TYR A 182 -22.71 -3.73 11.46
C TYR A 182 -23.06 -3.18 12.84
N ASN A 183 -22.66 -1.92 13.08
CA ASN A 183 -22.92 -1.22 14.36
C ASN A 183 -23.93 -0.11 14.16
#